data_cd31eeec7123eafd665b05dfa3cf12d2
#
_entry.id   cd31eeec7123eafd665b05dfa3cf12d2
#
_cell.length_a   1.000
_cell.length_b   1.000
_cell.length_c   1.000
_cell.angle_alpha   90.00
_cell.angle_beta   90.00
_cell.angle_gamma   90.00
#
_symmetry.space_group_name_H-M   'P 1'
#
loop_
_entity.id
_entity.type
_entity.pdbx_description
1 polymer ?
#
loop_
_entity_poly.entity_id
_entity_poly.type
_entity_poly.pdbx_seq_one_letter_code
_entity_poly.pdbx_strand_id
1 'polypeptide(L)'
;MAVMPFYGVEHPDLFTIERAAMDRPGLVIDRLNRLLPGGVVLDIGAGDGFTAIHLTRSDRRIIAVEPAAGMIDQTRQLTWVRADAEALPLRDGSLDGAYATWAYFFSRGFDPTAGIAELNRTVRVGGALVIAENLGDDEFCVLAPSDITADPTFWTRQGFTLEVIDTEFSFETTEDALRLLTFYFGDVGSNPPIRLSYRVGLFVGRSRGPD
;
A
#
# COMPACT_ATOMS: atom_id res chain seq x y z
N MET A 1 14.13 4.47 13.37
CA MET A 1 13.10 5.47 13.02
C MET A 1 11.87 5.23 13.87
N ALA A 2 11.21 6.26 14.42
CA ALA A 2 9.94 6.01 15.11
C ALA A 2 8.92 5.57 14.05
N VAL A 3 8.35 4.38 14.22
CA VAL A 3 7.18 3.94 13.46
C VAL A 3 6.16 5.07 13.57
N MET A 4 5.75 5.66 12.46
CA MET A 4 4.63 6.59 12.51
C MET A 4 3.46 5.84 13.13
N PRO A 5 2.87 6.35 14.23
CA PRO A 5 1.73 5.69 14.82
C PRO A 5 0.67 5.59 13.74
N PHE A 6 0.40 4.37 13.31
CA PHE A 6 -0.55 4.16 12.25
C PHE A 6 -1.94 4.48 12.81
N TYR A 7 -2.63 5.44 12.20
CA TYR A 7 -3.91 5.93 12.71
C TYR A 7 -4.96 4.82 12.90
N GLY A 8 -4.87 3.72 12.15
CA GLY A 8 -5.77 2.57 12.28
C GLY A 8 -5.70 1.85 13.63
N VAL A 9 -4.61 2.01 14.39
CA VAL A 9 -4.53 1.53 15.78
C VAL A 9 -5.33 2.43 16.71
N GLU A 10 -5.27 3.75 16.49
CA GLU A 10 -5.95 4.74 17.32
C GLU A 10 -7.41 4.94 16.90
N HIS A 11 -7.69 4.80 15.61
CA HIS A 11 -8.99 5.01 14.99
C HIS A 11 -9.39 3.82 14.07
N PRO A 12 -9.61 2.61 14.62
CA PRO A 12 -9.88 1.40 13.82
C PRO A 12 -11.17 1.48 13.00
N ASP A 13 -12.13 2.29 13.44
CA ASP A 13 -13.36 2.56 12.70
C ASP A 13 -13.11 3.41 11.45
N LEU A 14 -12.26 4.43 11.51
CA LEU A 14 -11.88 5.23 10.34
C LEU A 14 -11.08 4.39 9.34
N PHE A 15 -10.17 3.54 9.82
CA PHE A 15 -9.45 2.61 8.96
C PHE A 15 -10.38 1.63 8.24
N THR A 16 -11.45 1.18 8.92
CA THR A 16 -12.46 0.33 8.30
C THR A 16 -13.23 1.06 7.20
N ILE A 17 -13.59 2.33 7.45
CA ILE A 17 -14.25 3.19 6.45
C ILE A 17 -13.32 3.40 5.24
N GLU A 18 -12.06 3.78 5.48
CA GLU A 18 -11.08 3.97 4.40
C GLU A 18 -10.97 2.74 3.51
N ARG A 19 -10.72 1.59 4.11
CA ARG A 19 -10.53 0.34 3.39
C ARG A 19 -11.78 -0.08 2.59
N ALA A 20 -12.99 0.22 3.10
CA ALA A 20 -14.23 -0.06 2.39
C ALA A 20 -14.48 0.91 1.23
N ALA A 21 -13.97 2.14 1.33
CA ALA A 21 -14.21 3.20 0.35
C ALA A 21 -13.13 3.28 -0.74
N MET A 22 -11.85 3.06 -0.36
CA MET A 22 -10.70 3.17 -1.26
C MET A 22 -10.70 2.04 -2.28
N ASP A 23 -10.57 2.39 -3.56
CA ASP A 23 -10.59 1.43 -4.68
C ASP A 23 -11.77 0.45 -4.58
N ARG A 24 -12.96 0.96 -4.29
CA ARG A 24 -14.14 0.12 -4.10
C ARG A 24 -14.42 -0.83 -5.26
N PRO A 25 -14.14 -0.50 -6.55
CA PRO A 25 -14.22 -1.46 -7.66
C PRO A 25 -13.20 -2.60 -7.59
N GLY A 26 -12.15 -2.49 -6.77
CA GLY A 26 -11.11 -3.50 -6.61
C GLY A 26 -10.10 -3.57 -7.77
N LEU A 27 -9.96 -2.50 -8.56
CA LEU A 27 -9.12 -2.48 -9.76
C LEU A 27 -7.63 -2.61 -9.46
N VAL A 28 -7.19 -2.06 -8.32
CA VAL A 28 -5.80 -2.17 -7.85
C VAL A 28 -5.49 -3.62 -7.46
N ILE A 29 -6.36 -4.25 -6.68
CA ILE A 29 -6.20 -5.66 -6.29
C ILE A 29 -6.21 -6.57 -7.52
N ASP A 30 -7.11 -6.35 -8.46
CA ASP A 30 -7.17 -7.09 -9.72
C ASP A 30 -5.89 -6.94 -10.52
N ARG A 31 -5.33 -5.74 -10.58
CA ARG A 31 -4.07 -5.50 -11.31
C ARG A 31 -2.89 -6.13 -10.60
N LEU A 32 -2.77 -5.97 -9.28
CA LEU A 32 -1.75 -6.66 -8.47
C LEU A 32 -1.79 -8.17 -8.68
N ASN A 33 -2.99 -8.74 -8.71
CA ASN A 33 -3.18 -10.17 -8.90
C ASN A 33 -2.60 -10.69 -10.23
N ARG A 34 -2.59 -9.85 -11.27
CA ARG A 34 -2.00 -10.17 -12.60
C ARG A 34 -0.50 -9.92 -12.67
N LEU A 35 0.01 -8.95 -11.89
CA LEU A 35 1.44 -8.58 -11.91
C LEU A 35 2.30 -9.49 -11.03
N LEU A 36 1.74 -9.94 -9.90
CA LEU A 36 2.47 -10.73 -8.94
C LEU A 36 2.58 -12.21 -9.36
N PRO A 37 3.75 -12.83 -9.19
CA PRO A 37 3.97 -14.23 -9.52
C PRO A 37 3.24 -15.19 -8.60
N GLY A 38 3.24 -16.48 -8.95
CA GLY A 38 3.06 -17.56 -8.00
C GLY A 38 4.26 -17.68 -7.05
N GLY A 39 4.18 -18.62 -6.08
CA GLY A 39 5.24 -18.82 -5.09
C GLY A 39 5.06 -17.99 -3.82
N VAL A 40 6.15 -17.46 -3.28
CA VAL A 40 6.14 -16.70 -2.03
C VAL A 40 6.29 -15.21 -2.32
N VAL A 41 5.28 -14.44 -1.94
CA VAL A 41 5.23 -12.99 -2.18
C VAL A 41 5.10 -12.26 -0.84
N LEU A 42 5.79 -11.13 -0.71
CA LEU A 42 5.79 -10.28 0.47
C LEU A 42 4.79 -9.15 0.32
N ASP A 43 4.02 -8.88 1.36
CA ASP A 43 3.22 -7.67 1.55
C ASP A 43 3.92 -6.79 2.58
N ILE A 44 4.36 -5.59 2.20
CA ILE A 44 5.02 -4.64 3.10
C ILE A 44 4.01 -3.59 3.57
N GLY A 45 3.90 -3.45 4.91
CA GLY A 45 2.90 -2.61 5.54
C GLY A 45 1.51 -3.18 5.35
N ALA A 46 1.37 -4.46 5.65
CA ALA A 46 0.17 -5.24 5.36
C ALA A 46 -1.08 -4.77 6.14
N GLY A 47 -0.90 -3.91 7.15
CA GLY A 47 -1.99 -3.45 8.00
C GLY A 47 -2.73 -4.61 8.65
N ASP A 48 -4.03 -4.71 8.42
CA ASP A 48 -4.85 -5.82 8.89
C ASP A 48 -4.84 -7.05 7.95
N GLY A 49 -4.06 -7.02 6.87
CA GLY A 49 -3.94 -8.10 5.90
C GLY A 49 -5.07 -8.19 4.87
N PHE A 50 -5.87 -7.15 4.71
CA PHE A 50 -6.96 -7.15 3.74
C PHE A 50 -6.48 -7.44 2.32
N THR A 51 -5.48 -6.71 1.83
CA THR A 51 -4.91 -6.92 0.50
C THR A 51 -4.27 -8.31 0.39
N ALA A 52 -3.51 -8.73 1.42
CA ALA A 52 -2.84 -10.03 1.46
C ALA A 52 -3.80 -11.21 1.27
N ILE A 53 -4.95 -11.19 1.96
CA ILE A 53 -5.93 -12.29 1.86
C ILE A 53 -6.52 -12.39 0.45
N HIS A 54 -6.79 -11.25 -0.21
CA HIS A 54 -7.32 -11.20 -1.57
C HIS A 54 -6.32 -11.63 -2.64
N LEU A 55 -5.02 -11.48 -2.36
CA LEU A 55 -3.94 -11.88 -3.25
C LEU A 55 -3.42 -13.29 -3.01
N THR A 56 -3.82 -13.94 -1.90
CA THR A 56 -3.50 -15.34 -1.61
C THR A 56 -4.25 -16.26 -2.56
N ARG A 57 -3.53 -17.22 -3.15
CA ARG A 57 -4.10 -18.21 -4.09
C ARG A 57 -3.46 -19.58 -3.84
N SER A 58 -3.97 -20.62 -4.47
CA SER A 58 -3.41 -21.98 -4.37
C SER A 58 -1.93 -22.07 -4.81
N ASP A 59 -1.52 -21.20 -5.74
CA ASP A 59 -0.16 -21.12 -6.26
C ASP A 59 0.65 -19.95 -5.69
N ARG A 60 0.05 -19.10 -4.82
CA ARG A 60 0.68 -17.93 -4.21
C ARG A 60 0.41 -17.84 -2.72
N ARG A 61 1.46 -17.86 -1.92
CA ARG A 61 1.42 -17.58 -0.49
C ARG A 61 1.92 -16.18 -0.21
N ILE A 62 1.17 -15.42 0.58
CA ILE A 62 1.59 -14.09 1.03
C ILE A 62 2.21 -14.20 2.43
N ILE A 63 3.36 -13.54 2.62
CA ILE A 63 3.93 -13.20 3.91
C ILE A 63 3.58 -11.75 4.18
N ALA A 64 2.81 -11.50 5.23
CA ALA A 64 2.36 -10.17 5.61
C ALA A 64 3.31 -9.55 6.64
N VAL A 65 3.97 -8.46 6.30
CA VAL A 65 4.87 -7.71 7.19
C VAL A 65 4.18 -6.46 7.68
N GLU A 66 4.08 -6.31 8.99
CA GLU A 66 3.45 -5.16 9.63
C GLU A 66 4.19 -4.82 10.94
N PRO A 67 4.74 -3.58 11.10
CA PRO A 67 5.43 -3.19 12.32
C PRO A 67 4.47 -2.93 13.50
N ALA A 68 3.26 -2.43 13.23
CA ALA A 68 2.28 -2.06 14.26
C ALA A 68 1.49 -3.29 14.72
N ALA A 69 1.84 -3.83 15.88
CA ALA A 69 1.18 -5.03 16.42
C ALA A 69 -0.35 -4.89 16.55
N GLY A 70 -0.86 -3.69 16.81
CA GLY A 70 -2.30 -3.43 16.94
C GLY A 70 -3.06 -3.48 15.60
N MET A 71 -2.35 -3.49 14.46
CA MET A 71 -2.96 -3.64 13.14
C MET A 71 -3.10 -5.11 12.74
N ILE A 72 -2.29 -6.00 13.30
CA ILE A 72 -2.24 -7.40 12.89
C ILE A 72 -3.54 -8.12 13.28
N ASP A 73 -4.33 -8.52 12.29
CA ASP A 73 -5.53 -9.34 12.50
C ASP A 73 -5.17 -10.83 12.50
N GLN A 74 -4.97 -11.37 13.70
CA GLN A 74 -4.64 -12.79 13.91
C GLN A 74 -5.74 -13.75 13.46
N THR A 75 -6.95 -13.27 13.19
CA THR A 75 -8.05 -14.13 12.69
C THR A 75 -7.88 -14.46 11.21
N ARG A 76 -7.11 -13.67 10.48
CA ARG A 76 -6.76 -13.95 9.08
C ARG A 76 -5.70 -15.02 8.99
N GLN A 77 -5.93 -16.01 8.15
CA GLN A 77 -4.98 -17.12 7.94
C GLN A 77 -3.82 -16.68 7.03
N LEU A 78 -2.96 -15.82 7.55
CA LEU A 78 -1.77 -15.31 6.89
C LEU A 78 -0.50 -15.69 7.66
N THR A 79 0.63 -15.72 6.98
CA THR A 79 1.93 -15.77 7.64
C THR A 79 2.35 -14.36 8.03
N TRP A 80 2.20 -14.02 9.30
CA TRP A 80 2.55 -12.71 9.81
C TRP A 80 4.01 -12.63 10.25
N VAL A 81 4.65 -11.52 9.92
CA VAL A 81 5.99 -11.15 10.38
C VAL A 81 5.93 -9.73 10.91
N ARG A 82 6.27 -9.55 12.17
CA ARG A 82 6.39 -8.22 12.76
C ARG A 82 7.79 -7.69 12.50
N ALA A 83 7.93 -6.74 11.58
CA ALA A 83 9.21 -6.13 11.21
C ALA A 83 9.00 -4.78 10.53
N ASP A 84 10.06 -3.97 10.50
CA ASP A 84 10.15 -2.78 9.69
C ASP A 84 10.59 -3.14 8.26
N ALA A 85 10.14 -2.36 7.27
CA ALA A 85 10.50 -2.55 5.86
C ALA A 85 12.01 -2.42 5.59
N GLU A 86 12.72 -1.73 6.47
CA GLU A 86 14.17 -1.49 6.39
C GLU A 86 15.03 -2.61 6.99
N ALA A 87 14.40 -3.59 7.67
CA ALA A 87 15.09 -4.68 8.36
C ALA A 87 14.25 -5.96 8.35
N LEU A 88 14.12 -6.56 7.19
CA LEU A 88 13.30 -7.75 7.01
C LEU A 88 14.01 -9.02 7.53
N PRO A 89 13.41 -9.81 8.45
CA PRO A 89 14.01 -11.03 8.98
C PRO A 89 13.85 -12.20 7.99
N LEU A 90 14.18 -11.95 6.73
CA LEU A 90 14.04 -12.89 5.62
C LEU A 90 15.40 -13.11 4.94
N ARG A 91 15.60 -14.30 4.39
CA ARG A 91 16.83 -14.65 3.68
C ARG A 91 16.91 -13.95 2.34
N ASP A 92 18.12 -13.69 1.88
CA ASP A 92 18.39 -13.16 0.56
C ASP A 92 17.79 -14.06 -0.52
N GLY A 93 17.14 -13.43 -1.51
CA GLY A 93 16.56 -14.09 -2.67
C GLY A 93 15.50 -15.16 -2.39
N SER A 94 14.91 -15.16 -1.18
CA SER A 94 13.96 -16.19 -0.76
C SER A 94 12.51 -15.97 -1.23
N LEU A 95 12.23 -14.82 -1.83
CA LEU A 95 10.90 -14.42 -2.28
C LEU A 95 10.83 -14.37 -3.82
N ASP A 96 9.66 -14.71 -4.35
CA ASP A 96 9.37 -14.62 -5.79
C ASP A 96 8.92 -13.22 -6.20
N GLY A 97 8.40 -12.43 -5.27
CA GLY A 97 8.01 -11.05 -5.47
C GLY A 97 7.66 -10.34 -4.17
N ALA A 98 7.43 -9.04 -4.27
CA ALA A 98 6.96 -8.22 -3.15
C ALA A 98 6.06 -7.09 -3.67
N TYR A 99 5.19 -6.62 -2.80
CA TYR A 99 4.40 -5.42 -3.06
C TYR A 99 4.20 -4.62 -1.78
N ALA A 100 3.85 -3.34 -1.97
CA ALA A 100 3.35 -2.47 -0.91
C ALA A 100 2.17 -1.67 -1.45
N THR A 101 1.16 -1.43 -0.63
CA THR A 101 0.01 -0.62 -0.98
C THR A 101 -0.21 0.44 0.09
N TRP A 102 -0.04 1.71 -0.28
CA TRP A 102 -0.24 2.89 0.60
C TRP A 102 0.43 2.72 1.97
N ALA A 103 1.66 2.26 1.95
CA ALA A 103 2.38 1.91 3.18
C ALA A 103 3.70 2.68 3.29
N TYR A 104 4.82 1.99 3.41
CA TYR A 104 6.14 2.54 3.68
C TYR A 104 6.63 3.58 2.68
N PHE A 105 6.20 3.53 1.42
CA PHE A 105 6.78 4.28 0.32
C PHE A 105 6.03 5.57 -0.06
N PHE A 106 5.01 5.97 0.66
CA PHE A 106 4.00 6.92 0.19
C PHE A 106 4.32 8.40 0.40
N SER A 107 5.38 8.79 1.03
CA SER A 107 5.59 10.20 1.41
C SER A 107 6.70 10.86 0.63
N ARG A 108 6.42 11.99 -0.04
CA ARG A 108 7.47 12.90 -0.51
C ARG A 108 8.25 13.44 0.70
N GLY A 109 9.57 13.40 0.60
CA GLY A 109 10.47 13.78 1.71
C GLY A 109 10.82 12.65 2.67
N PHE A 110 10.23 11.48 2.50
CA PHE A 110 10.69 10.24 3.11
C PHE A 110 11.70 9.55 2.19
N ASP A 111 12.80 9.06 2.74
CA ASP A 111 13.80 8.32 1.96
C ASP A 111 13.51 6.80 2.02
N PRO A 112 12.95 6.22 0.97
CA PRO A 112 12.63 4.80 0.93
C PRO A 112 13.82 3.92 0.53
N THR A 113 15.03 4.45 0.38
CA THR A 113 16.18 3.73 -0.15
C THR A 113 16.49 2.46 0.63
N ALA A 114 16.42 2.50 1.97
CA ALA A 114 16.68 1.32 2.80
C ALA A 114 15.66 0.21 2.58
N GLY A 115 14.36 0.56 2.48
CA GLY A 115 13.32 -0.42 2.17
C GLY A 115 13.46 -1.00 0.77
N ILE A 116 13.83 -0.19 -0.23
CA ILE A 116 14.11 -0.67 -1.60
C ILE A 116 15.31 -1.63 -1.60
N ALA A 117 16.36 -1.35 -0.82
CA ALA A 117 17.50 -2.25 -0.67
C ALA A 117 17.09 -3.60 -0.07
N GLU A 118 16.24 -3.60 0.96
CA GLU A 118 15.70 -4.82 1.57
C GLU A 118 14.78 -5.61 0.59
N LEU A 119 13.99 -4.93 -0.24
CA LEU A 119 13.24 -5.56 -1.31
C LEU A 119 14.17 -6.26 -2.32
N ASN A 120 15.22 -5.57 -2.76
CA ASN A 120 16.20 -6.16 -3.67
C ASN A 120 16.98 -7.32 -3.04
N ARG A 121 17.28 -7.24 -1.75
CA ARG A 121 17.96 -8.33 -1.03
C ARG A 121 17.08 -9.56 -0.88
N THR A 122 15.83 -9.39 -0.46
CA THR A 122 14.95 -10.51 -0.09
C THR A 122 14.25 -11.16 -1.27
N VAL A 123 13.95 -10.38 -2.32
CA VAL A 123 13.35 -10.89 -3.55
C VAL A 123 14.44 -11.39 -4.51
N ARG A 124 14.28 -12.59 -5.04
CA ARG A 124 15.23 -13.17 -6.02
C ARG A 124 15.40 -12.24 -7.24
N VAL A 125 16.57 -12.28 -7.85
CA VAL A 125 16.84 -11.51 -9.08
C VAL A 125 15.75 -11.76 -10.13
N GLY A 126 15.22 -10.69 -10.70
CA GLY A 126 14.11 -10.73 -11.67
C GLY A 126 12.73 -10.94 -11.06
N GLY A 127 12.62 -11.14 -9.74
CA GLY A 127 11.34 -11.23 -9.06
C GLY A 127 10.55 -9.91 -9.12
N ALA A 128 9.23 -9.98 -9.06
CA ALA A 128 8.36 -8.82 -9.24
C ALA A 128 8.39 -7.89 -8.02
N LEU A 129 8.48 -6.59 -8.26
CA LEU A 129 8.31 -5.54 -7.24
C LEU A 129 7.18 -4.62 -7.70
N VAL A 130 6.16 -4.40 -6.86
CA VAL A 130 5.03 -3.53 -7.20
C VAL A 130 4.69 -2.63 -6.02
N ILE A 131 4.69 -1.32 -6.25
CA ILE A 131 4.35 -0.31 -5.24
C ILE A 131 3.11 0.44 -5.72
N ALA A 132 2.06 0.47 -4.91
CA ALA A 132 0.83 1.20 -5.18
C ALA A 132 0.74 2.43 -4.28
N GLU A 133 0.62 3.62 -4.89
CA GLU A 133 0.63 4.89 -4.17
C GLU A 133 -0.33 5.91 -4.81
N ASN A 134 -0.66 6.96 -4.04
CA ASN A 134 -1.40 8.08 -4.56
C ASN A 134 -0.63 8.72 -5.72
N LEU A 135 -1.28 8.91 -6.86
CA LEU A 135 -0.66 9.56 -8.02
C LEU A 135 -1.04 11.05 -8.12
N GLY A 136 -2.23 11.40 -7.63
CA GLY A 136 -2.77 12.76 -7.72
C GLY A 136 -3.46 13.06 -9.03
N ASP A 137 -3.76 14.33 -9.24
CA ASP A 137 -4.55 14.83 -10.37
C ASP A 137 -5.95 14.20 -10.38
N ASP A 138 -6.55 14.10 -9.19
CA ASP A 138 -7.84 13.52 -8.89
C ASP A 138 -8.56 14.27 -7.76
N GLU A 139 -9.88 14.02 -7.59
CA GLU A 139 -10.69 14.75 -6.60
C GLU A 139 -10.33 14.42 -5.16
N PHE A 140 -9.80 13.23 -4.87
CA PHE A 140 -9.41 12.86 -3.51
C PHE A 140 -8.13 13.57 -3.08
N CYS A 141 -7.07 13.48 -3.89
CA CYS A 141 -5.77 14.06 -3.55
C CYS A 141 -5.80 15.61 -3.51
N VAL A 142 -6.68 16.25 -4.28
CA VAL A 142 -6.81 17.72 -4.27
C VAL A 142 -7.35 18.26 -2.95
N LEU A 143 -8.04 17.45 -2.14
CA LEU A 143 -8.52 17.84 -0.81
C LEU A 143 -7.39 17.97 0.21
N ALA A 144 -6.24 17.35 -0.04
CA ALA A 144 -5.14 17.34 0.90
C ALA A 144 -4.51 18.74 1.04
N PRO A 145 -4.23 19.19 2.28
CA PRO A 145 -3.59 20.50 2.51
C PRO A 145 -2.11 20.52 2.11
N SER A 146 -1.53 19.39 1.81
CA SER A 146 -0.16 19.20 1.35
C SER A 146 -0.09 18.09 0.31
N ASP A 147 1.02 18.03 -0.43
CA ASP A 147 1.22 16.98 -1.42
C ASP A 147 1.37 15.60 -0.76
N ILE A 148 0.43 14.72 -1.07
CA ILE A 148 0.37 13.33 -0.59
C ILE A 148 0.68 12.33 -1.70
N THR A 149 1.21 12.78 -2.83
CA THR A 149 1.42 11.96 -4.02
C THR A 149 2.84 11.41 -4.08
N ALA A 150 3.01 10.25 -4.69
CA ALA A 150 4.31 9.70 -5.02
C ALA A 150 5.03 10.55 -6.09
N ASP A 151 6.35 10.50 -6.11
CA ASP A 151 7.15 11.10 -7.19
C ASP A 151 7.46 10.07 -8.29
N PRO A 152 6.80 10.13 -9.45
CA PRO A 152 7.07 9.19 -10.55
C PRO A 152 8.51 9.26 -11.06
N THR A 153 9.17 10.43 -10.95
CA THR A 153 10.56 10.60 -11.37
C THR A 153 11.51 9.83 -10.47
N PHE A 154 11.27 9.83 -9.17
CA PHE A 154 12.02 9.01 -8.22
C PHE A 154 11.93 7.52 -8.61
N TRP A 155 10.72 7.00 -8.77
CA TRP A 155 10.50 5.59 -9.08
C TRP A 155 11.10 5.17 -10.42
N THR A 156 10.99 6.04 -11.44
CA THR A 156 11.63 5.79 -12.75
C THR A 156 13.16 5.68 -12.64
N ARG A 157 13.79 6.53 -11.83
CA ARG A 157 15.24 6.45 -11.55
C ARG A 157 15.63 5.17 -10.83
N GLN A 158 14.73 4.62 -9.99
CA GLN A 158 14.91 3.31 -9.36
C GLN A 158 14.64 2.14 -10.32
N GLY A 159 14.27 2.40 -11.57
CA GLY A 159 14.03 1.40 -12.60
C GLY A 159 12.62 0.80 -12.60
N PHE A 160 11.67 1.49 -11.98
CA PHE A 160 10.27 1.12 -12.07
C PHE A 160 9.60 1.81 -13.27
N THR A 161 8.58 1.16 -13.80
CA THR A 161 7.66 1.74 -14.79
C THR A 161 6.35 2.09 -14.10
N LEU A 162 5.73 3.21 -14.50
CA LEU A 162 4.45 3.65 -14.00
C LEU A 162 3.31 3.06 -14.83
N GLU A 163 2.37 2.42 -14.17
CA GLU A 163 1.03 2.15 -14.68
C GLU A 163 0.03 2.98 -13.87
N VAL A 164 -0.98 3.53 -14.52
CA VAL A 164 -2.01 4.35 -13.87
C VAL A 164 -3.31 3.58 -13.80
N ILE A 165 -3.91 3.57 -12.62
CA ILE A 165 -5.25 3.02 -12.40
C ILE A 165 -6.17 4.16 -11.99
N ASP A 166 -7.15 4.47 -12.86
CA ASP A 166 -8.23 5.37 -12.53
C ASP A 166 -9.30 4.57 -11.78
N THR A 167 -9.52 4.93 -10.53
CA THR A 167 -10.48 4.29 -9.62
C THR A 167 -11.25 5.36 -8.84
N GLU A 168 -11.85 5.01 -7.72
CA GLU A 168 -12.62 5.93 -6.89
C GLU A 168 -12.53 5.62 -5.40
N PHE A 169 -12.67 6.65 -4.58
CA PHE A 169 -13.20 6.52 -3.24
C PHE A 169 -14.72 6.54 -3.32
N SER A 170 -15.38 5.54 -2.76
CA SER A 170 -16.84 5.44 -2.77
C SER A 170 -17.35 5.05 -1.40
N PHE A 171 -17.79 6.03 -0.65
CA PHE A 171 -18.31 5.88 0.71
C PHE A 171 -19.73 5.31 0.70
N GLU A 172 -20.11 4.59 1.75
CA GLU A 172 -21.48 4.08 1.90
C GLU A 172 -22.44 5.19 2.30
N THR A 173 -21.98 6.12 3.13
CA THR A 173 -22.82 7.21 3.63
C THR A 173 -22.05 8.55 3.59
N THR A 174 -22.78 9.65 3.60
CA THR A 174 -22.21 11.00 3.76
C THR A 174 -21.50 11.15 5.12
N GLU A 175 -21.99 10.46 6.16
CA GLU A 175 -21.37 10.47 7.48
C GLU A 175 -19.99 9.84 7.44
N ASP A 176 -19.83 8.69 6.78
CA ASP A 176 -18.52 8.05 6.59
C ASP A 176 -17.55 8.94 5.81
N ALA A 177 -18.04 9.55 4.73
CA ALA A 177 -17.25 10.51 3.95
C ALA A 177 -16.81 11.69 4.82
N LEU A 178 -17.74 12.29 5.58
CA LEU A 178 -17.45 13.42 6.46
C LEU A 178 -16.42 13.03 7.53
N ARG A 179 -16.58 11.90 8.19
CA ARG A 179 -15.68 11.45 9.26
C ARG A 179 -14.26 11.24 8.73
N LEU A 180 -14.11 10.46 7.65
CA LEU A 180 -12.77 10.13 7.12
C LEU A 180 -12.10 11.34 6.49
N LEU A 181 -12.80 12.09 5.62
CA LEU A 181 -12.22 13.23 4.93
C LEU A 181 -11.88 14.37 5.89
N THR A 182 -12.70 14.61 6.93
CA THR A 182 -12.36 15.59 7.97
C THR A 182 -11.13 15.18 8.77
N PHE A 183 -11.00 13.90 9.08
CA PHE A 183 -9.81 13.38 9.76
C PHE A 183 -8.53 13.62 8.95
N TYR A 184 -8.58 13.37 7.64
CA TYR A 184 -7.41 13.53 6.77
C TYR A 184 -7.11 14.98 6.40
N PHE A 185 -8.13 15.76 6.08
CA PHE A 185 -7.98 17.02 5.36
C PHE A 185 -8.50 18.23 6.12
N GLY A 186 -9.10 18.03 7.28
CA GLY A 186 -9.72 19.11 8.08
C GLY A 186 -11.13 19.42 7.59
N ASP A 187 -11.48 20.71 7.52
CA ASP A 187 -12.84 21.11 7.14
C ASP A 187 -13.10 20.88 5.63
N VAL A 188 -13.93 19.90 5.36
CA VAL A 188 -14.38 19.53 3.99
C VAL A 188 -15.83 19.94 3.73
N GLY A 189 -16.41 20.78 4.62
CA GLY A 189 -17.82 21.15 4.57
C GLY A 189 -18.74 20.06 5.14
N SER A 190 -19.99 20.43 5.38
CA SER A 190 -20.97 19.55 6.06
C SER A 190 -21.59 18.47 5.17
N ASN A 191 -21.35 18.51 3.88
CA ASN A 191 -21.93 17.56 2.90
C ASN A 191 -20.90 17.22 1.81
N PRO A 192 -19.80 16.52 2.17
CA PRO A 192 -18.81 16.13 1.18
C PRO A 192 -19.38 15.10 0.20
N PRO A 193 -18.83 15.02 -1.02
CA PRO A 193 -19.25 14.00 -1.97
C PRO A 193 -18.94 12.58 -1.42
N ILE A 194 -19.86 11.65 -1.67
CA ILE A 194 -19.67 10.24 -1.32
C ILE A 194 -18.88 9.46 -2.38
N ARG A 195 -18.61 10.08 -3.53
CA ARG A 195 -17.74 9.56 -4.59
C ARG A 195 -16.75 10.62 -4.99
N LEU A 196 -15.50 10.21 -5.08
CA LEU A 196 -14.37 11.03 -5.49
C LEU A 196 -13.53 10.21 -6.46
N SER A 197 -13.19 10.76 -7.60
CA SER A 197 -12.20 10.15 -8.48
C SER A 197 -10.88 9.98 -7.73
N TYR A 198 -10.20 8.88 -8.00
CA TYR A 198 -8.95 8.56 -7.35
C TYR A 198 -8.00 7.89 -8.34
N ARG A 199 -6.76 8.36 -8.41
CA ARG A 199 -5.74 7.83 -9.32
C ARG A 199 -4.61 7.20 -8.53
N VAL A 200 -4.38 5.93 -8.82
CA VAL A 200 -3.32 5.13 -8.20
C VAL A 200 -2.20 4.90 -9.20
N GLY A 201 -0.98 5.26 -8.80
CA GLY A 201 0.23 4.87 -9.51
C GLY A 201 0.68 3.49 -9.06
N LEU A 202 0.73 2.54 -9.99
CA LEU A 202 1.44 1.29 -9.78
C LEU A 202 2.84 1.41 -10.37
N PHE A 203 3.83 1.44 -9.49
CA PHE A 203 5.25 1.41 -9.87
C PHE A 203 5.69 -0.05 -9.94
N VAL A 204 5.91 -0.53 -11.17
CA VAL A 204 6.22 -1.93 -11.46
C VAL A 204 7.68 -2.08 -11.80
N GLY A 205 8.41 -2.88 -11.04
CA GLY A 205 9.83 -3.13 -11.20
C GLY A 205 10.20 -4.60 -11.05
N ARG A 206 11.50 -4.84 -11.13
CA ARG A 206 12.11 -6.16 -10.91
C ARG A 206 13.27 -6.04 -9.95
N SER A 207 13.39 -7.00 -9.04
CA SER A 207 14.55 -7.08 -8.15
C SER A 207 15.84 -7.25 -8.96
N ARG A 208 16.85 -6.47 -8.58
CA ARG A 208 18.21 -6.55 -9.14
C ARG A 208 19.12 -7.46 -8.33
N GLY A 209 18.64 -7.92 -7.18
CA GLY A 209 19.45 -8.59 -6.16
C GLY A 209 20.10 -7.57 -5.22
N PRO A 210 20.83 -8.04 -4.21
CA PRO A 210 21.63 -7.18 -3.36
C PRO A 210 22.78 -6.53 -4.15
N ASP A 211 23.07 -5.27 -3.82
CA ASP A 211 24.25 -4.54 -4.34
C ASP A 211 25.56 -5.11 -3.78
#